data_36af65aaef9d23963242a5dac12e4de1
#
_entry.id   36af65aaef9d23963242a5dac12e4de1
#
_cell.length_a   1.000
_cell.length_b   1.000
_cell.length_c   1.000
_cell.angle_alpha   90.00
_cell.angle_beta   90.00
_cell.angle_gamma   90.00
#
_symmetry.space_group_name_H-M   'P 1'
#
loop_
_entity.id
_entity.type
_entity.pdbx_description
1 polymer ?
#
loop_
_entity_poly.entity_id
_entity_poly.type
_entity_poly.pdbx_seq_one_letter_code
_entity_poly.pdbx_strand_id
1 'polypeptide(L)'
;LEVIKMQLTQKETSLLKDLKTQEKLCVQKYTQYSSDAKDPQLKTLLSQIAAAEQHHLDMINQIESGTAPATGSKSGSQPAFSATYGVGETEDKKHDCFLCTDLLTMEKHASHLYDTCVFEFTQESLRKALNDIQTEEQGHGKALYDYMSVNSMYS
;
A
#
# COMPACT_ATOMS: atom_id res chain seq x y z
N LEU A 1 -18.52 21.38 -22.17
CA LEU A 1 -17.48 20.41 -22.49
C LEU A 1 -17.87 19.05 -21.92
N GLU A 2 -18.28 18.13 -22.79
CA GLU A 2 -18.51 16.77 -22.37
C GLU A 2 -17.16 16.11 -22.04
N VAL A 3 -17.01 15.67 -20.80
CA VAL A 3 -15.86 14.85 -20.42
C VAL A 3 -16.09 13.47 -21.03
N ILE A 4 -15.27 13.09 -22.01
CA ILE A 4 -15.33 11.76 -22.58
C ILE A 4 -14.84 10.78 -21.53
N LYS A 5 -15.78 9.98 -21.01
CA LYS A 5 -15.45 8.90 -20.07
C LYS A 5 -14.78 7.77 -20.83
N MET A 6 -13.68 7.25 -20.28
CA MET A 6 -13.02 6.07 -20.82
C MET A 6 -13.92 4.85 -20.67
N GLN A 7 -13.99 4.04 -21.72
CA GLN A 7 -14.68 2.75 -21.63
C GLN A 7 -13.69 1.67 -21.26
N LEU A 8 -14.00 0.98 -20.18
CA LEU A 8 -13.21 -0.14 -19.69
C LEU A 8 -13.71 -1.44 -20.30
N THR A 9 -12.79 -2.35 -20.57
CA THR A 9 -13.17 -3.72 -20.97
C THR A 9 -13.79 -4.44 -19.76
N GLN A 10 -14.49 -5.54 -20.01
CA GLN A 10 -15.05 -6.37 -18.96
C GLN A 10 -13.96 -6.92 -18.03
N LYS A 11 -12.82 -7.30 -18.60
CA LYS A 11 -11.67 -7.79 -17.85
C LYS A 11 -11.09 -6.70 -16.95
N GLU A 12 -10.92 -5.49 -17.48
CA GLU A 12 -10.45 -4.34 -16.70
C GLU A 12 -11.40 -4.02 -15.55
N THR A 13 -12.69 -4.02 -15.80
CA THR A 13 -13.71 -3.79 -14.76
C THR A 13 -13.63 -4.85 -13.65
N SER A 14 -13.45 -6.12 -14.02
CA SER A 14 -13.31 -7.21 -13.07
C SER A 14 -12.05 -7.06 -12.20
N LEU A 15 -10.93 -6.71 -12.84
CA LEU A 15 -9.66 -6.49 -12.13
C LEU A 15 -9.75 -5.28 -11.18
N LEU A 16 -10.45 -4.21 -11.59
CA LEU A 16 -10.66 -3.04 -10.72
C LEU A 16 -11.44 -3.41 -9.46
N LYS A 17 -12.41 -4.31 -9.56
CA LYS A 17 -13.14 -4.81 -8.39
C LYS A 17 -12.19 -5.47 -7.39
N ASP A 18 -11.27 -6.29 -7.88
CA ASP A 18 -10.28 -6.96 -7.05
C ASP A 18 -9.34 -5.95 -6.40
N LEU A 19 -8.85 -4.96 -7.16
CA LEU A 19 -8.01 -3.88 -6.63
C LEU A 19 -8.74 -3.07 -5.58
N LYS A 20 -10.01 -2.73 -5.81
CA LYS A 20 -10.83 -1.98 -4.87
C LYS A 20 -10.98 -2.72 -3.55
N THR A 21 -11.26 -4.02 -3.60
CA THR A 21 -11.35 -4.86 -2.41
C THR A 21 -10.02 -4.90 -1.67
N GLN A 22 -8.92 -5.05 -2.40
CA GLN A 22 -7.56 -5.07 -1.84
C GLN A 22 -7.23 -3.75 -1.14
N GLU A 23 -7.50 -2.62 -1.79
CA GLU A 23 -7.21 -1.30 -1.21
C GLU A 23 -8.06 -1.00 0.01
N LYS A 24 -9.33 -1.39 0.00
CA LYS A 24 -10.20 -1.25 1.19
C LYS A 24 -9.63 -2.03 2.37
N LEU A 25 -9.15 -3.24 2.13
CA LEU A 25 -8.52 -4.05 3.17
C LEU A 25 -7.24 -3.39 3.69
N CYS A 26 -6.42 -2.86 2.78
CA CYS A 26 -5.19 -2.14 3.15
C CYS A 26 -5.49 -0.95 4.06
N VAL A 27 -6.44 -0.11 3.69
CA VAL A 27 -6.86 1.05 4.49
C VAL A 27 -7.31 0.59 5.88
N GLN A 28 -8.15 -0.43 5.92
CA GLN A 28 -8.69 -0.95 7.18
C GLN A 28 -7.59 -1.50 8.09
N LYS A 29 -6.69 -2.32 7.55
CA LYS A 29 -5.61 -2.93 8.33
C LYS A 29 -4.62 -1.88 8.84
N TYR A 30 -4.15 -0.98 7.98
CA TYR A 30 -3.21 0.06 8.42
C TYR A 30 -3.84 0.98 9.47
N THR A 31 -5.10 1.35 9.30
CA THR A 31 -5.81 2.18 10.28
C THR A 31 -5.92 1.47 11.61
N GLN A 32 -6.37 0.22 11.61
CA GLN A 32 -6.53 -0.58 12.82
C GLN A 32 -5.19 -0.85 13.49
N TYR A 33 -4.18 -1.26 12.73
CA TYR A 33 -2.87 -1.60 13.26
C TYR A 33 -2.11 -0.38 13.76
N SER A 34 -2.34 0.81 13.18
CA SER A 34 -1.75 2.05 13.71
C SER A 34 -2.25 2.35 15.13
N SER A 35 -3.48 1.97 15.44
CA SER A 35 -4.02 2.08 16.80
C SER A 35 -3.50 0.98 17.73
N ASP A 36 -3.32 -0.23 17.21
CA ASP A 36 -2.91 -1.41 17.99
C ASP A 36 -1.42 -1.47 18.29
N ALA A 37 -0.57 -0.88 17.46
CA ALA A 37 0.88 -0.94 17.62
C ALA A 37 1.30 -0.39 18.98
N LYS A 38 2.36 -0.94 19.55
CA LYS A 38 2.89 -0.54 20.86
C LYS A 38 3.93 0.57 20.71
N ASP A 39 4.82 0.46 19.70
CA ASP A 39 5.86 1.44 19.45
C ASP A 39 5.27 2.68 18.77
N PRO A 40 5.46 3.89 19.36
CA PRO A 40 5.00 5.14 18.73
C PRO A 40 5.54 5.37 17.31
N GLN A 41 6.77 4.95 17.02
CA GLN A 41 7.32 5.04 15.65
C GLN A 41 6.52 4.20 14.69
N LEU A 42 6.13 2.99 15.10
CA LEU A 42 5.31 2.11 14.26
C LEU A 42 3.92 2.69 14.08
N LYS A 43 3.29 3.22 15.13
CA LYS A 43 1.99 3.88 15.03
C LYS A 43 2.02 4.98 13.96
N THR A 44 3.04 5.83 13.97
CA THR A 44 3.20 6.93 13.03
C THR A 44 3.38 6.41 11.60
N LEU A 45 4.25 5.42 11.41
CA LEU A 45 4.47 4.80 10.09
C LEU A 45 3.17 4.24 9.52
N LEU A 46 2.46 3.44 10.31
CA LEU A 46 1.25 2.78 9.85
C LEU A 46 0.13 3.79 9.53
N SER A 47 0.03 4.86 10.30
CA SER A 47 -0.90 5.95 10.04
C SER A 47 -0.60 6.67 8.72
N GLN A 48 0.67 6.90 8.42
CA GLN A 48 1.10 7.52 7.17
C GLN A 48 0.78 6.62 5.98
N ILE A 49 1.04 5.32 6.10
CA ILE A 49 0.72 4.36 5.04
C ILE A 49 -0.80 4.26 4.85
N ALA A 50 -1.58 4.30 5.92
CA ALA A 50 -3.04 4.29 5.83
C ALA A 50 -3.55 5.44 4.94
N ALA A 51 -2.98 6.64 5.10
CA ALA A 51 -3.33 7.79 4.28
C ALA A 51 -2.97 7.58 2.81
N ALA A 52 -1.81 6.99 2.54
CA ALA A 52 -1.38 6.65 1.18
C ALA A 52 -2.31 5.61 0.54
N GLU A 53 -2.71 4.59 1.28
CA GLU A 53 -3.64 3.55 0.80
C GLU A 53 -5.02 4.13 0.52
N GLN A 54 -5.48 5.09 1.33
CA GLN A 54 -6.74 5.80 1.05
C GLN A 54 -6.64 6.55 -0.28
N HIS A 55 -5.50 7.18 -0.56
CA HIS A 55 -5.28 7.85 -1.83
C HIS A 55 -5.31 6.84 -3.00
N HIS A 56 -4.72 5.67 -2.84
CA HIS A 56 -4.79 4.60 -3.85
C HIS A 56 -6.23 4.16 -4.09
N LEU A 57 -7.02 4.01 -3.03
CA LEU A 57 -8.44 3.66 -3.15
C LEU A 57 -9.21 4.74 -3.93
N ASP A 58 -8.93 6.01 -3.66
CA ASP A 58 -9.53 7.13 -4.37
C ASP A 58 -9.17 7.09 -5.86
N MET A 59 -7.92 6.74 -6.20
CA MET A 59 -7.48 6.58 -7.58
C MET A 59 -8.22 5.43 -8.27
N ILE A 60 -8.40 4.29 -7.61
CA ILE A 60 -9.15 3.14 -8.15
C ILE A 60 -10.61 3.53 -8.40
N ASN A 61 -11.24 4.24 -7.46
CA ASN A 61 -12.60 4.73 -7.63
C ASN A 61 -12.72 5.69 -8.82
N GLN A 62 -11.70 6.51 -9.03
CA GLN A 62 -11.63 7.45 -10.14
C GLN A 62 -11.56 6.70 -11.49
N ILE A 63 -10.73 5.67 -11.58
CA ILE A 63 -10.64 4.81 -12.76
C ILE A 63 -11.98 4.12 -13.02
N GLU A 64 -12.61 3.61 -11.99
CA GLU A 64 -13.92 2.95 -12.08
C GLU A 64 -14.99 3.87 -12.65
N SER A 65 -14.92 5.17 -12.33
CA SER A 65 -15.83 6.18 -12.88
C SER A 65 -15.48 6.62 -14.31
N GLY A 66 -14.41 6.09 -14.88
CA GLY A 66 -13.99 6.38 -16.26
C GLY A 66 -13.06 7.58 -16.41
N THR A 67 -12.40 7.99 -15.34
CA THR A 67 -11.46 9.12 -15.34
C THR A 67 -10.05 8.63 -15.00
N ALA A 68 -9.05 9.08 -15.75
CA ALA A 68 -7.65 8.76 -15.45
C ALA A 68 -7.16 9.61 -14.28
N PRO A 69 -6.61 9.00 -13.22
CA PRO A 69 -6.00 9.76 -12.13
C PRO A 69 -4.76 10.52 -12.59
N ALA A 70 -4.41 11.59 -11.87
CA ALA A 70 -3.14 12.26 -12.07
C ALA A 70 -2.00 11.28 -11.80
N THR A 71 -0.96 11.32 -12.64
CA THR A 71 0.21 10.46 -12.53
C THR A 71 1.38 11.22 -11.94
N GLY A 72 2.28 10.52 -11.29
CA GLY A 72 3.44 11.03 -10.61
C GLY A 72 3.48 10.51 -9.18
N SER A 73 4.26 9.45 -8.95
CA SER A 73 4.46 8.99 -7.59
C SER A 73 5.31 10.01 -6.84
N LYS A 74 4.86 10.39 -5.66
CA LYS A 74 5.67 11.20 -4.76
C LYS A 74 6.72 10.29 -4.15
N SER A 75 7.94 10.35 -4.66
CA SER A 75 9.06 9.74 -3.98
C SER A 75 9.37 10.59 -2.75
N GLY A 76 8.69 10.32 -1.64
CA GLY A 76 9.06 10.86 -0.36
C GLY A 76 10.40 10.27 0.10
N SER A 77 11.15 11.01 0.92
CA SER A 77 12.30 10.44 1.61
C SER A 77 11.82 9.27 2.45
N GLN A 78 12.55 8.14 2.38
CA GLN A 78 12.27 6.99 3.23
C GLN A 78 12.43 7.40 4.71
N PRO A 79 11.49 7.02 5.58
CA PRO A 79 11.63 7.33 6.99
C PRO A 79 12.84 6.63 7.59
N ALA A 80 13.55 7.34 8.47
CA ALA A 80 14.64 6.76 9.23
C ALA A 80 14.12 6.34 10.60
N PHE A 81 14.44 5.11 11.00
CA PHE A 81 14.00 4.55 12.28
C PHE A 81 15.17 4.37 13.22
N SER A 82 14.92 4.60 14.51
CA SER A 82 15.83 4.17 15.58
C SER A 82 15.24 2.94 16.27
N ALA A 83 16.08 2.10 16.83
CA ALA A 83 15.63 0.88 17.49
C ALA A 83 14.86 1.21 18.76
N THR A 84 13.63 0.71 18.86
CA THR A 84 12.84 0.72 20.11
C THR A 84 13.06 -0.59 20.85
N TYR A 85 13.16 -1.69 20.12
CA TYR A 85 13.34 -3.03 20.66
C TYR A 85 14.76 -3.53 20.42
N GLY A 86 15.30 -4.25 21.41
CA GLY A 86 16.59 -4.93 21.27
C GLY A 86 16.46 -6.33 20.69
N VAL A 87 17.54 -7.12 20.79
CA VAL A 87 17.57 -8.50 20.30
C VAL A 87 16.74 -9.46 21.14
N GLY A 88 16.45 -9.12 22.41
CA GLY A 88 15.62 -9.94 23.28
C GLY A 88 14.16 -9.90 22.89
N GLU A 89 13.43 -10.95 23.23
CA GLU A 89 12.00 -11.04 22.96
C GLU A 89 11.18 -10.49 24.13
N THR A 90 10.27 -9.56 23.84
CA THR A 90 9.27 -9.05 24.78
C THR A 90 7.89 -9.22 24.14
N GLU A 91 6.83 -9.13 24.94
CA GLU A 91 5.48 -9.27 24.42
C GLU A 91 5.15 -8.13 23.45
N ASP A 92 5.56 -6.90 23.74
CA ASP A 92 5.34 -5.76 22.84
C ASP A 92 6.09 -5.93 21.54
N LYS A 93 7.32 -6.41 21.55
CA LYS A 93 8.09 -6.69 20.33
C LYS A 93 7.42 -7.77 19.49
N LYS A 94 6.95 -8.85 20.10
CA LYS A 94 6.24 -9.94 19.42
C LYS A 94 4.96 -9.42 18.77
N HIS A 95 4.22 -8.58 19.47
CA HIS A 95 2.99 -7.98 18.98
C HIS A 95 3.26 -7.13 17.74
N ASP A 96 4.21 -6.20 17.84
CA ASP A 96 4.53 -5.30 16.72
C ASP A 96 5.17 -6.05 15.55
N CYS A 97 5.96 -7.09 15.84
CA CYS A 97 6.53 -7.96 14.80
C CYS A 97 5.42 -8.68 14.02
N PHE A 98 4.39 -9.17 14.70
CA PHE A 98 3.23 -9.80 14.05
C PHE A 98 2.54 -8.82 13.10
N LEU A 99 2.29 -7.59 13.55
CA LEU A 99 1.66 -6.58 12.71
C LEU A 99 2.48 -6.32 11.44
N CYS A 100 3.78 -6.13 11.60
CA CYS A 100 4.69 -5.86 10.49
C CYS A 100 4.75 -7.03 9.50
N THR A 101 4.80 -8.26 10.01
CA THR A 101 4.86 -9.47 9.18
C THR A 101 3.60 -9.62 8.35
N ASP A 102 2.44 -9.41 8.97
CA ASP A 102 1.15 -9.46 8.27
C ASP A 102 1.06 -8.39 7.18
N LEU A 103 1.44 -7.15 7.52
CA LEU A 103 1.39 -6.03 6.57
C LEU A 103 2.37 -6.21 5.42
N LEU A 104 3.60 -6.65 5.70
CA LEU A 104 4.59 -6.89 4.65
C LEU A 104 4.14 -7.99 3.68
N THR A 105 3.53 -9.05 4.19
CA THR A 105 2.94 -10.11 3.37
C THR A 105 1.80 -9.55 2.51
N MET A 106 0.96 -8.70 3.08
CA MET A 106 -0.14 -8.04 2.36
C MET A 106 0.39 -7.15 1.23
N GLU A 107 1.46 -6.37 1.47
CA GLU A 107 2.07 -5.52 0.44
C GLU A 107 2.60 -6.35 -0.73
N LYS A 108 3.25 -7.47 -0.45
CA LYS A 108 3.73 -8.38 -1.48
C LYS A 108 2.57 -8.92 -2.32
N HIS A 109 1.48 -9.29 -1.68
CA HIS A 109 0.29 -9.80 -2.37
C HIS A 109 -0.37 -8.71 -3.22
N ALA A 110 -0.55 -7.52 -2.68
CA ALA A 110 -1.12 -6.38 -3.40
C ALA A 110 -0.27 -6.04 -4.64
N SER A 111 1.04 -6.05 -4.50
CA SER A 111 1.98 -5.76 -5.59
C SER A 111 1.81 -6.76 -6.76
N HIS A 112 1.60 -8.04 -6.47
CA HIS A 112 1.31 -9.05 -7.50
C HIS A 112 0.02 -8.76 -8.25
N LEU A 113 -1.02 -8.31 -7.56
CA LEU A 113 -2.28 -7.96 -8.20
C LEU A 113 -2.12 -6.77 -9.15
N TYR A 114 -1.39 -5.74 -8.73
CA TYR A 114 -1.08 -4.59 -9.58
C TYR A 114 -0.23 -4.99 -10.79
N ASP A 115 0.71 -5.91 -10.61
CA ASP A 115 1.52 -6.43 -11.71
C ASP A 115 0.64 -7.04 -12.81
N THR A 116 -0.31 -7.87 -12.43
CA THR A 116 -1.28 -8.45 -13.36
C THR A 116 -2.05 -7.35 -14.09
N CYS A 117 -2.53 -6.35 -13.36
CA CYS A 117 -3.32 -5.26 -13.93
C CYS A 117 -2.52 -4.44 -14.94
N VAL A 118 -1.25 -4.17 -14.67
CA VAL A 118 -0.38 -3.41 -15.57
C VAL A 118 -0.29 -4.09 -16.94
N PHE A 119 -0.25 -5.42 -16.99
CA PHE A 119 -0.20 -6.16 -18.25
C PHE A 119 -1.56 -6.24 -18.95
N GLU A 120 -2.65 -6.18 -18.22
CA GLU A 120 -3.99 -6.38 -18.78
C GLU A 120 -4.71 -5.09 -19.18
N PHE A 121 -4.34 -3.95 -18.59
CA PHE A 121 -4.95 -2.67 -18.95
C PHE A 121 -4.39 -2.17 -20.28
N THR A 122 -5.29 -1.70 -21.14
CA THR A 122 -4.97 -1.33 -22.52
C THR A 122 -4.58 0.13 -22.69
N GLN A 123 -5.05 1.02 -21.79
CA GLN A 123 -4.81 2.45 -21.89
C GLN A 123 -3.55 2.83 -21.12
N GLU A 124 -2.66 3.56 -21.80
CA GLU A 124 -1.37 3.96 -21.21
C GLU A 124 -1.52 4.80 -19.94
N SER A 125 -2.48 5.73 -19.93
CA SER A 125 -2.72 6.57 -18.75
C SER A 125 -3.12 5.76 -17.52
N LEU A 126 -3.90 4.69 -17.70
CA LEU A 126 -4.30 3.80 -16.61
C LEU A 126 -3.14 2.92 -16.16
N ARG A 127 -2.37 2.40 -17.10
CA ARG A 127 -1.18 1.60 -16.81
C ARG A 127 -0.18 2.42 -15.99
N LYS A 128 0.01 3.70 -16.33
CA LYS A 128 0.87 4.62 -15.58
C LYS A 128 0.39 4.81 -14.16
N ALA A 129 -0.90 5.05 -13.97
CA ALA A 129 -1.49 5.20 -12.63
C ALA A 129 -1.28 3.94 -11.80
N LEU A 130 -1.50 2.76 -12.37
CA LEU A 130 -1.31 1.48 -11.68
C LEU A 130 0.17 1.22 -11.35
N ASN A 131 1.08 1.59 -12.25
CA ASN A 131 2.52 1.52 -11.99
C ASN A 131 2.94 2.41 -10.83
N ASP A 132 2.38 3.62 -10.75
CA ASP A 132 2.67 4.54 -9.65
C ASP A 132 2.23 3.95 -8.31
N ILE A 133 1.05 3.36 -8.27
CA ILE A 133 0.56 2.70 -7.05
C ILE A 133 1.48 1.53 -6.68
N GLN A 134 1.86 0.69 -7.64
CA GLN A 134 2.75 -0.44 -7.37
C GLN A 134 4.11 0.03 -6.83
N THR A 135 4.65 1.11 -7.37
CA THR A 135 5.89 1.70 -6.89
C THR A 135 5.77 2.12 -5.43
N GLU A 136 4.65 2.76 -5.06
CA GLU A 136 4.40 3.17 -3.68
C GLU A 136 4.20 1.96 -2.76
N GLU A 137 3.55 0.89 -3.22
CA GLU A 137 3.41 -0.36 -2.46
C GLU A 137 4.79 -0.97 -2.16
N GLN A 138 5.71 -0.95 -3.13
CA GLN A 138 7.09 -1.39 -2.91
C GLN A 138 7.78 -0.52 -1.86
N GLY A 139 7.53 0.79 -1.88
CA GLY A 139 8.04 1.72 -0.86
C GLY A 139 7.51 1.42 0.53
N HIS A 140 6.24 1.05 0.65
CA HIS A 140 5.64 0.63 1.93
C HIS A 140 6.33 -0.63 2.45
N GLY A 141 6.55 -1.60 1.58
CA GLY A 141 7.26 -2.83 1.94
C GLY A 141 8.68 -2.55 2.42
N LYS A 142 9.39 -1.64 1.74
CA LYS A 142 10.73 -1.21 2.14
C LYS A 142 10.72 -0.55 3.51
N ALA A 143 9.76 0.32 3.78
CA ALA A 143 9.65 1.00 5.07
C ALA A 143 9.37 0.01 6.20
N LEU A 144 8.48 -0.95 5.98
CA LEU A 144 8.20 -2.01 6.96
C LEU A 144 9.45 -2.87 7.21
N TYR A 145 10.15 -3.24 6.14
CA TYR A 145 11.39 -4.01 6.25
C TYR A 145 12.45 -3.23 7.08
N ASP A 146 12.64 -1.96 6.77
CA ASP A 146 13.63 -1.13 7.47
C ASP A 146 13.28 -0.99 8.96
N TYR A 147 12.00 -0.78 9.28
CA TYR A 147 11.57 -0.76 10.68
C TYR A 147 11.85 -2.10 11.38
N MET A 148 11.49 -3.21 10.74
CA MET A 148 11.72 -4.55 11.29
C MET A 148 13.22 -4.82 11.48
N SER A 149 14.04 -4.40 10.52
CA SER A 149 15.48 -4.63 10.55
C SER A 149 16.15 -3.95 11.73
N VAL A 150 15.88 -2.66 11.98
CA VAL A 150 16.49 -1.93 13.10
C VAL A 150 15.98 -2.42 14.45
N ASN A 151 14.82 -3.09 14.50
CA ASN A 151 14.23 -3.63 15.71
C ASN A 151 14.50 -5.12 15.91
N SER A 152 15.44 -5.68 15.16
CA SER A 152 15.83 -7.10 15.25
C SER A 152 14.65 -8.06 15.05
N MET A 153 13.73 -7.70 14.15
CA MET A 153 12.53 -8.46 13.80
C MET A 153 12.67 -9.24 12.50
N TYR A 154 13.67 -8.92 11.68
CA TYR A 154 13.86 -9.51 10.37
C TYR A 154 15.31 -9.98 10.24
N SER A 155 15.47 -11.25 9.95
CA SER A 155 16.78 -11.86 9.76
C SER A 155 17.05 -12.13 8.26
#